data_f6ae53413ee3ab3cc469e9f429befad5
#
_entry.id   f6ae53413ee3ab3cc469e9f429befad5
#
_cell.length_a   1.000
_cell.length_b   1.000
_cell.length_c   1.000
_cell.angle_alpha   90.00
_cell.angle_beta   90.00
_cell.angle_gamma   90.00
#
_symmetry.space_group_name_H-M   'P 1'
#
loop_
_entity.id
_entity.type
_entity.pdbx_description
1 polymer ?
#
loop_
_entity_poly.entity_id
_entity_poly.type
_entity_poly.pdbx_seq_one_letter_code
_entity_poly.pdbx_strand_id
1 'polypeptide(L)'
;MQIRGSSGSIWLDVLERYPGDPAPAGEVELCLDVSSSGFVGRMFPWVKAAALQEFLSALEAMQARRTGSAVLPGITADFGLRFAWEERPCGVHLAATGKITSYADYTDGGPHTNVLQFGMDLPSGSLPDVVTGIRALIQRAEQVAAEFASRGPGTNQ
;
A
#
# COMPACT_ATOMS: atom_id res chain seq x y z
N MET A 1 4.32 -7.59 3.89
CA MET A 1 4.79 -6.94 5.15
C MET A 1 3.62 -6.60 6.07
N GLN A 2 3.84 -6.53 7.40
CA GLN A 2 2.81 -6.14 8.36
C GLN A 2 3.29 -4.94 9.18
N ILE A 3 2.42 -3.93 9.31
CA ILE A 3 2.64 -2.72 10.10
C ILE A 3 1.58 -2.72 11.19
N ARG A 4 2.00 -2.60 12.46
CA ARG A 4 1.10 -2.59 13.61
C ARG A 4 1.08 -1.21 14.25
N GLY A 5 -0.12 -0.71 14.50
CA GLY A 5 -0.37 0.56 15.18
C GLY A 5 -1.20 0.39 16.45
N SER A 6 -1.49 1.50 17.10
CA SER A 6 -2.23 1.57 18.36
C SER A 6 -3.66 1.01 18.27
N SER A 7 -4.31 1.13 17.12
CA SER A 7 -5.72 0.77 16.92
C SER A 7 -5.94 -0.31 15.87
N GLY A 8 -4.86 -0.89 15.33
CA GLY A 8 -4.99 -1.90 14.27
C GLY A 8 -3.70 -2.25 13.56
N SER A 9 -3.80 -2.73 12.34
CA SER A 9 -2.68 -3.11 11.50
C SER A 9 -2.97 -2.89 10.03
N ILE A 10 -1.88 -2.74 9.26
CA ILE A 10 -1.88 -2.74 7.80
C ILE A 10 -1.03 -3.92 7.37
N TRP A 11 -1.57 -4.78 6.51
CA TRP A 11 -0.79 -5.79 5.81
C TRP A 11 -0.73 -5.41 4.34
N LEU A 12 0.46 -5.49 3.77
CA LEU A 12 0.73 -5.08 2.39
C LEU A 12 1.66 -6.10 1.73
N ASP A 13 1.27 -6.57 0.54
CA ASP A 13 2.07 -7.49 -0.27
C ASP A 13 1.88 -7.21 -1.76
N VAL A 14 2.75 -7.79 -2.60
CA VAL A 14 2.58 -7.80 -4.05
C VAL A 14 1.65 -8.94 -4.42
N LEU A 15 0.62 -8.66 -5.20
CA LEU A 15 -0.24 -9.70 -5.74
C LEU A 15 0.46 -10.39 -6.91
N GLU A 16 0.67 -11.68 -6.76
CA GLU A 16 1.15 -12.53 -7.84
C GLU A 16 -0.03 -12.87 -8.76
N ARG A 17 -0.03 -12.33 -9.96
CA ARG A 17 -1.07 -12.64 -10.92
C ARG A 17 -0.94 -14.06 -11.46
N TYR A 18 -2.09 -14.63 -11.87
CA TYR A 18 -2.14 -15.90 -12.59
C TYR A 18 -1.35 -15.83 -13.90
N PRO A 19 -0.69 -16.96 -14.32
CA PRO A 19 0.01 -17.02 -15.59
C PRO A 19 -0.95 -16.67 -16.73
N GLY A 20 -0.62 -15.64 -17.51
CA GLY A 20 -1.38 -15.25 -18.70
C GLY A 20 -1.94 -13.82 -18.70
N ASP A 21 -1.91 -13.12 -17.56
CA ASP A 21 -2.39 -11.73 -17.48
C ASP A 21 -1.28 -10.81 -16.90
N PRO A 22 -0.33 -10.37 -17.76
CA PRO A 22 0.76 -9.51 -17.31
C PRO A 22 0.22 -8.18 -16.80
N ALA A 23 0.79 -7.69 -15.69
CA ALA A 23 0.55 -6.33 -15.27
C ALA A 23 0.92 -5.36 -16.40
N PRO A 24 0.17 -4.27 -16.62
CA PRO A 24 0.61 -3.20 -17.50
C PRO A 24 2.02 -2.75 -17.13
N ALA A 25 2.84 -2.45 -18.15
CA ALA A 25 4.24 -2.11 -17.94
C ALA A 25 4.40 -0.94 -16.96
N GLY A 26 5.18 -1.14 -15.91
CA GLY A 26 5.43 -0.14 -14.88
C GLY A 26 4.34 -0.02 -13.80
N GLU A 27 3.40 -0.95 -13.77
CA GLU A 27 2.35 -1.02 -12.76
C GLU A 27 2.52 -2.26 -11.87
N VAL A 28 2.09 -2.13 -10.62
CA VAL A 28 2.16 -3.19 -9.60
C VAL A 28 0.79 -3.29 -8.94
N GLU A 29 0.26 -4.51 -8.89
CA GLU A 29 -0.93 -4.78 -8.09
C GLU A 29 -0.51 -5.20 -6.69
N LEU A 30 -1.09 -4.54 -5.70
CA LEU A 30 -0.83 -4.83 -4.30
C LEU A 30 -2.03 -5.56 -3.70
N CYS A 31 -1.78 -6.36 -2.66
CA CYS A 31 -2.81 -6.84 -1.75
C CYS A 31 -2.70 -6.04 -0.46
N LEU A 32 -3.77 -5.37 -0.08
CA LEU A 32 -3.85 -4.55 1.13
C LEU A 32 -4.96 -5.07 2.03
N ASP A 33 -4.59 -5.45 3.26
CA ASP A 33 -5.53 -5.69 4.35
C ASP A 33 -5.33 -4.61 5.42
N VAL A 34 -6.42 -3.99 5.85
CA VAL A 34 -6.43 -3.00 6.91
C VAL A 34 -7.39 -3.45 8.01
N SER A 35 -6.91 -3.41 9.24
CA SER A 35 -7.73 -3.50 10.44
C SER A 35 -7.53 -2.22 11.25
N SER A 36 -8.59 -1.49 11.56
CA SER A 36 -8.50 -0.25 12.34
C SER A 36 -9.77 -0.06 13.15
N SER A 37 -9.64 0.04 14.48
CA SER A 37 -10.74 0.37 15.41
C SER A 37 -11.98 -0.54 15.23
N GLY A 38 -11.77 -1.84 14.97
CA GLY A 38 -12.85 -2.82 14.77
C GLY A 38 -13.39 -2.92 13.35
N PHE A 39 -12.93 -2.07 12.43
CA PHE A 39 -13.23 -2.19 11.00
C PHE A 39 -12.14 -2.97 10.28
N VAL A 40 -12.54 -3.75 9.29
CA VAL A 40 -11.62 -4.52 8.43
C VAL A 40 -11.95 -4.22 6.98
N GLY A 41 -10.92 -3.95 6.19
CA GLY A 41 -11.05 -3.75 4.75
C GLY A 41 -9.95 -4.47 4.00
N ARG A 42 -10.29 -5.03 2.82
CA ARG A 42 -9.34 -5.60 1.87
C ARG A 42 -9.51 -4.93 0.53
N MET A 43 -8.39 -4.66 -0.13
CA MET A 43 -8.36 -4.08 -1.47
C MET A 43 -7.14 -4.60 -2.25
N PHE A 44 -7.26 -4.57 -3.58
CA PHE A 44 -6.18 -4.89 -4.51
C PHE A 44 -5.85 -3.65 -5.35
N PRO A 45 -5.16 -2.66 -4.76
CA PRO A 45 -4.89 -1.41 -5.47
C PRO A 45 -3.78 -1.58 -6.49
N TRP A 46 -3.93 -0.89 -7.62
CA TRP A 46 -2.88 -0.68 -8.60
C TRP A 46 -2.08 0.57 -8.26
N VAL A 47 -0.77 0.44 -8.29
CA VAL A 47 0.17 1.55 -8.09
C VAL A 47 1.21 1.55 -9.20
N LYS A 48 1.79 2.71 -9.50
CA LYS A 48 2.95 2.77 -10.39
C LYS A 48 4.20 2.32 -9.67
N ALA A 49 5.05 1.54 -10.33
CA ALA A 49 6.34 1.12 -9.76
C ALA A 49 7.21 2.33 -9.37
N ALA A 50 7.18 3.41 -10.16
CA ALA A 50 7.85 4.67 -9.83
C ALA A 50 7.32 5.28 -8.53
N ALA A 51 5.99 5.24 -8.28
CA ALA A 51 5.41 5.77 -7.06
C ALA A 51 5.85 4.97 -5.81
N LEU A 52 6.09 3.67 -5.93
CA LEU A 52 6.68 2.87 -4.84
C LEU A 52 8.11 3.31 -4.51
N GLN A 53 8.93 3.63 -5.52
CA GLN A 53 10.30 4.12 -5.34
C GLN A 53 10.31 5.52 -4.71
N GLU A 54 9.44 6.42 -5.17
CA GLU A 54 9.27 7.76 -4.59
C GLU A 54 8.80 7.67 -3.14
N PHE A 55 7.86 6.77 -2.85
CA PHE A 55 7.37 6.52 -1.51
C PHE A 55 8.47 6.00 -0.58
N LEU A 56 9.30 5.04 -1.04
CA LEU A 56 10.46 4.56 -0.29
C LEU A 56 11.43 5.70 0.02
N SER A 57 11.78 6.50 -0.98
CA SER A 57 12.71 7.65 -0.82
C SER A 57 12.18 8.66 0.19
N ALA A 58 10.88 8.93 0.18
CA ALA A 58 10.23 9.81 1.15
C ALA A 58 10.25 9.24 2.58
N LEU A 59 10.02 7.93 2.74
CA LEU A 59 10.13 7.25 4.04
C LEU A 59 11.55 7.29 4.60
N GLU A 60 12.57 7.08 3.76
CA GLU A 60 13.98 7.18 4.15
C GLU A 60 14.34 8.61 4.60
N ALA A 61 13.84 9.63 3.89
CA ALA A 61 14.01 11.02 4.27
C ALA A 61 13.31 11.34 5.61
N MET A 62 12.09 10.78 5.83
CA MET A 62 11.39 10.89 7.11
C MET A 62 12.15 10.23 8.25
N GLN A 63 12.76 9.06 8.00
CA GLN A 63 13.56 8.35 8.98
C GLN A 63 14.79 9.18 9.40
N ALA A 64 15.47 9.77 8.43
CA ALA A 64 16.67 10.58 8.69
C ALA A 64 16.38 11.88 9.45
N ARG A 65 15.26 12.54 9.13
CA ARG A 65 14.94 13.87 9.65
C ARG A 65 13.96 13.86 10.82
N ARG A 66 13.22 12.77 11.02
CA ARG A 66 12.09 12.64 11.97
C ARG A 66 11.01 13.72 11.75
N THR A 67 10.82 14.13 10.52
CA THR A 67 9.80 15.11 10.07
C THR A 67 9.27 14.75 8.69
N GLY A 68 8.16 15.37 8.30
CA GLY A 68 7.61 15.25 6.95
C GLY A 68 6.61 14.11 6.79
N SER A 69 6.32 13.79 5.54
CA SER A 69 5.36 12.73 5.18
C SER A 69 5.77 12.02 3.90
N ALA A 70 5.32 10.78 3.78
CA ALA A 70 5.40 9.95 2.57
C ALA A 70 4.00 9.53 2.15
N VAL A 71 3.69 9.57 0.86
CA VAL A 71 2.38 9.21 0.30
C VAL A 71 2.58 8.19 -0.80
N LEU A 72 1.84 7.08 -0.72
CA LEU A 72 1.69 6.11 -1.80
C LEU A 72 0.30 6.28 -2.42
N PRO A 73 0.19 6.91 -3.59
CA PRO A 73 -1.07 7.04 -4.30
C PRO A 73 -1.38 5.76 -5.09
N GLY A 74 -2.67 5.43 -5.21
CA GLY A 74 -3.15 4.50 -6.23
C GLY A 74 -3.12 5.12 -7.64
N ILE A 75 -3.24 4.30 -8.67
CA ILE A 75 -3.48 4.78 -10.04
C ILE A 75 -4.84 5.47 -10.12
N THR A 76 -5.80 4.97 -9.34
CA THR A 76 -7.12 5.60 -9.16
C THR A 76 -7.22 6.27 -7.79
N ALA A 77 -8.19 7.16 -7.63
CA ALA A 77 -8.45 7.85 -6.35
C ALA A 77 -9.05 6.95 -5.25
N ASP A 78 -9.17 5.65 -5.53
CA ASP A 78 -9.79 4.66 -4.64
C ASP A 78 -8.86 4.18 -3.54
N PHE A 79 -7.57 4.42 -3.71
CA PHE A 79 -6.52 4.05 -2.77
C PHE A 79 -5.59 5.22 -2.50
N GLY A 80 -5.17 5.33 -1.25
CA GLY A 80 -4.09 6.19 -0.81
C GLY A 80 -3.59 5.74 0.56
N LEU A 81 -2.28 5.70 0.75
CA LEU A 81 -1.62 5.41 2.01
C LEU A 81 -0.62 6.52 2.31
N ARG A 82 -0.66 7.08 3.52
CA ARG A 82 0.21 8.17 3.96
C ARG A 82 0.82 7.83 5.31
N PHE A 83 2.12 8.05 5.43
CA PHE A 83 2.84 8.10 6.70
C PHE A 83 3.25 9.55 6.96
N ALA A 84 3.18 9.98 8.22
CA ALA A 84 3.59 11.32 8.60
C ALA A 84 4.08 11.38 10.03
N TRP A 85 5.05 12.26 10.27
CA TRP A 85 5.31 12.78 11.59
C TRP A 85 4.33 13.92 11.89
N GLU A 86 3.55 13.78 12.94
CA GLU A 86 2.52 14.75 13.33
C GLU A 86 2.84 15.34 14.70
N GLU A 87 2.83 16.66 14.77
CA GLU A 87 2.92 17.38 16.05
C GLU A 87 1.57 17.34 16.75
N ARG A 88 1.56 16.93 18.00
CA ARG A 88 0.39 16.91 18.88
C ARG A 88 0.75 17.50 20.23
N PRO A 89 -0.20 17.90 21.08
CA PRO A 89 0.08 18.46 22.41
C PRO A 89 0.95 17.57 23.30
N CYS A 90 0.95 16.24 23.08
CA CYS A 90 1.75 15.27 23.82
C CYS A 90 3.10 14.94 23.15
N GLY A 91 3.47 15.58 22.04
CA GLY A 91 4.73 15.38 21.33
C GLY A 91 4.56 15.03 19.85
N VAL A 92 5.66 14.61 19.24
CA VAL A 92 5.69 14.20 17.82
C VAL A 92 5.38 12.72 17.72
N HIS A 93 4.39 12.36 16.91
CA HIS A 93 3.91 11.02 16.68
C HIS A 93 4.09 10.60 15.22
N LEU A 94 4.42 9.33 14.99
CA LEU A 94 4.36 8.74 13.66
C LEU A 94 2.94 8.23 13.44
N ALA A 95 2.28 8.70 12.40
CA ALA A 95 0.93 8.27 12.04
C ALA A 95 0.91 7.61 10.66
N ALA A 96 0.07 6.57 10.52
CA ALA A 96 -0.32 6.01 9.24
C ALA A 96 -1.80 6.32 9.02
N THR A 97 -2.13 6.89 7.88
CA THR A 97 -3.51 7.18 7.46
C THR A 97 -3.73 6.67 6.04
N GLY A 98 -4.96 6.34 5.72
CA GLY A 98 -5.25 5.93 4.36
C GLY A 98 -6.74 5.88 4.05
N LYS A 99 -7.00 5.64 2.77
CA LYS A 99 -8.34 5.46 2.21
C LYS A 99 -8.33 4.25 1.31
N ILE A 100 -9.35 3.41 1.44
CA ILE A 100 -9.66 2.36 0.49
C ILE A 100 -11.13 2.47 0.10
N THR A 101 -11.42 2.27 -1.18
CA THR A 101 -12.78 2.31 -1.72
C THR A 101 -13.08 0.96 -2.36
N SER A 102 -14.17 0.32 -1.94
CA SER A 102 -14.67 -0.90 -2.55
C SER A 102 -15.99 -0.61 -3.24
N TYR A 103 -16.13 -1.09 -4.45
CA TYR A 103 -17.39 -1.04 -5.20
C TYR A 103 -18.10 -2.37 -4.98
N ALA A 104 -19.22 -2.34 -4.28
CA ALA A 104 -20.08 -3.52 -4.17
C ALA A 104 -20.86 -3.71 -5.47
N ASP A 105 -20.92 -4.96 -5.94
CA ASP A 105 -21.69 -5.34 -7.12
C ASP A 105 -23.17 -4.97 -6.95
N TYR A 106 -23.79 -4.64 -8.10
CA TYR A 106 -25.17 -4.25 -8.23
C TYR A 106 -26.12 -5.30 -7.64
N THR A 107 -26.69 -5.01 -6.50
CA THR A 107 -27.96 -5.61 -6.10
C THR A 107 -29.00 -4.50 -6.12
N ASP A 108 -30.10 -4.72 -6.79
CA ASP A 108 -31.38 -3.97 -6.94
C ASP A 108 -31.51 -2.47 -6.55
N GLY A 109 -30.42 -1.74 -6.26
CA GLY A 109 -30.48 -0.35 -5.80
C GLY A 109 -29.44 0.60 -6.39
N GLY A 110 -28.59 0.13 -7.33
CA GLY A 110 -27.50 0.94 -7.92
C GLY A 110 -26.14 0.70 -7.25
N PRO A 111 -25.07 1.32 -7.77
CA PRO A 111 -23.71 1.09 -7.26
C PRO A 111 -23.55 1.63 -5.85
N HIS A 112 -23.30 0.74 -4.90
CA HIS A 112 -22.91 1.13 -3.55
C HIS A 112 -21.39 1.22 -3.48
N THR A 113 -20.90 2.37 -3.05
CA THR A 113 -19.47 2.60 -2.81
C THR A 113 -19.23 2.53 -1.31
N ASN A 114 -18.42 1.57 -0.88
CA ASN A 114 -17.97 1.51 0.50
C ASN A 114 -16.60 2.19 0.60
N VAL A 115 -16.48 3.18 1.47
CA VAL A 115 -15.23 3.89 1.73
C VAL A 115 -14.79 3.63 3.17
N LEU A 116 -13.60 3.05 3.34
CA LEU A 116 -12.94 2.97 4.63
C LEU A 116 -11.82 4.01 4.66
N GLN A 117 -11.97 5.01 5.53
CA GLN A 117 -10.86 5.87 5.93
C GLN A 117 -10.33 5.37 7.27
N PHE A 118 -9.02 5.24 7.37
CA PHE A 118 -8.38 4.74 8.58
C PHE A 118 -7.21 5.62 8.99
N GLY A 119 -6.91 5.57 10.29
CA GLY A 119 -5.76 6.23 10.86
C GLY A 119 -5.32 5.48 12.11
N MET A 120 -4.00 5.38 12.31
CA MET A 120 -3.43 4.77 13.50
C MET A 120 -2.09 5.41 13.83
N ASP A 121 -1.81 5.53 15.12
CA ASP A 121 -0.50 5.90 15.59
C ASP A 121 0.41 4.68 15.56
N LEU A 122 1.61 4.88 15.08
CA LEU A 122 2.65 3.86 15.02
C LEU A 122 3.68 4.12 16.12
N PRO A 123 4.29 3.07 16.69
CA PRO A 123 5.46 3.24 17.53
C PRO A 123 6.53 4.06 16.79
N SER A 124 7.12 5.04 17.44
CA SER A 124 8.11 5.94 16.80
C SER A 124 9.35 5.20 16.27
N GLY A 125 9.65 4.02 16.81
CA GLY A 125 10.71 3.13 16.37
C GLY A 125 10.36 2.21 15.20
N SER A 126 9.11 2.20 14.70
CA SER A 126 8.69 1.26 13.64
C SER A 126 9.03 1.72 12.23
N LEU A 127 9.41 2.98 12.02
CA LEU A 127 9.70 3.50 10.68
C LEU A 127 10.84 2.76 9.96
N PRO A 128 11.95 2.34 10.62
CA PRO A 128 12.97 1.50 9.99
C PRO A 128 12.42 0.17 9.45
N ASP A 129 11.49 -0.47 10.19
CA ASP A 129 10.86 -1.72 9.76
C ASP A 129 9.93 -1.47 8.57
N VAL A 130 9.21 -0.36 8.56
CA VAL A 130 8.39 0.07 7.41
C VAL A 130 9.26 0.28 6.18
N VAL A 131 10.37 1.02 6.29
CA VAL A 131 11.33 1.25 5.20
C VAL A 131 11.87 -0.08 4.66
N THR A 132 12.28 -0.98 5.55
CA THR A 132 12.78 -2.31 5.17
C THR A 132 11.71 -3.13 4.46
N GLY A 133 10.48 -3.11 4.95
CA GLY A 133 9.37 -3.83 4.36
C GLY A 133 8.97 -3.28 2.99
N ILE A 134 8.94 -1.96 2.80
CA ILE A 134 8.67 -1.36 1.47
C ILE A 134 9.78 -1.69 0.48
N ARG A 135 11.05 -1.68 0.91
CA ARG A 135 12.18 -2.09 0.04
C ARG A 135 12.04 -3.54 -0.40
N ALA A 136 11.69 -4.45 0.51
CA ALA A 136 11.44 -5.86 0.18
C ALA A 136 10.25 -6.03 -0.77
N LEU A 137 9.18 -5.24 -0.59
CA LEU A 137 8.01 -5.25 -1.46
C LEU A 137 8.36 -4.79 -2.89
N ILE A 138 9.19 -3.77 -3.05
CA ILE A 138 9.69 -3.32 -4.36
C ILE A 138 10.52 -4.42 -5.03
N GLN A 139 11.45 -5.05 -4.30
CA GLN A 139 12.24 -6.17 -4.83
C GLN A 139 11.36 -7.34 -5.27
N ARG A 140 10.29 -7.63 -4.51
CA ARG A 140 9.32 -8.66 -4.90
C ARG A 140 8.57 -8.29 -6.17
N ALA A 141 8.15 -7.03 -6.31
CA ALA A 141 7.48 -6.55 -7.53
C ALA A 141 8.39 -6.68 -8.76
N GLU A 142 9.66 -6.34 -8.64
CA GLU A 142 10.67 -6.50 -9.71
C GLU A 142 10.89 -7.97 -10.08
N GLN A 143 10.94 -8.86 -9.10
CA GLN A 143 11.05 -10.31 -9.32
C GLN A 143 9.83 -10.85 -10.07
N VAL A 144 8.63 -10.50 -9.64
CA VAL A 144 7.38 -10.90 -10.30
C VAL A 144 7.36 -10.42 -11.75
N ALA A 145 7.73 -9.16 -12.00
CA ALA A 145 7.81 -8.62 -13.36
C ALA A 145 8.82 -9.35 -14.23
N ALA A 146 10.02 -9.69 -13.68
CA ALA A 146 11.06 -10.43 -14.40
C ALA A 146 10.63 -11.87 -14.72
N GLU A 147 9.95 -12.55 -13.80
CA GLU A 147 9.40 -13.88 -14.00
C GLU A 147 8.37 -13.90 -15.15
N PHE A 148 7.50 -12.90 -15.23
CA PHE A 148 6.55 -12.74 -16.34
C PHE A 148 7.26 -12.50 -17.66
N ALA A 149 8.25 -11.61 -17.70
CA ALA A 149 9.01 -11.33 -18.92
C ALA A 149 9.75 -12.55 -19.44
N SER A 150 10.22 -13.43 -18.56
CA SER A 150 10.97 -14.65 -18.94
C SER A 150 10.09 -15.77 -19.51
N ARG A 151 8.80 -15.80 -19.17
CA ARG A 151 7.86 -16.84 -19.62
C ARG A 151 7.37 -16.66 -21.06
N GLY A 152 7.61 -15.49 -21.70
CA GLY A 152 7.17 -15.16 -23.05
C GLY A 152 5.64 -15.07 -23.19
N PRO A 153 5.10 -14.48 -24.25
CA PRO A 153 3.69 -14.59 -24.57
C PRO A 153 3.40 -16.07 -24.85
N GLY A 154 2.52 -16.66 -24.02
CA GLY A 154 2.19 -18.07 -24.11
C GLY A 154 1.83 -18.48 -25.52
N THR A 155 2.58 -19.39 -26.11
CA THR A 155 2.16 -20.16 -27.27
C THR A 155 0.97 -21.00 -26.85
N ASN A 156 -0.23 -20.44 -27.00
CA ASN A 156 -1.44 -21.24 -27.01
C ASN A 156 -1.36 -22.17 -28.24
N GLN A 157 -0.97 -23.42 -28.04
CA GLN A 157 -1.25 -24.52 -28.94
C GLN A 157 -2.59 -25.14 -28.56
#